data_ace8cf3ab25749703cb5e3ea5e63b43e
#
_entry.id   ace8cf3ab25749703cb5e3ea5e63b43e
#
_cell.length_a   1.000
_cell.length_b   1.000
_cell.length_c   1.000
_cell.angle_alpha   90.00
_cell.angle_beta   90.00
_cell.angle_gamma   90.00
#
_symmetry.space_group_name_H-M   'P 1'
#
loop_
_entity.id
_entity.type
_entity.pdbx_description
1 polymer ?
#
loop_
_entity_poly.entity_id
_entity_poly.type
_entity_poly.pdbx_seq_one_letter_code
_entity_poly.pdbx_strand_id
1 'polypeptide(L)'
;MSLATGNSERAKFGYLMELAQEQITALETDDLIAFDRILGAKRAIIESMHDTRSLLAADPTLEGVVAHIQDADKMAQKLLYRKVGRIMREMDSLNRQKKAHGAYGADRPPAKRIIGFLPDTPSYLDAAL
;
A
#
# COMPACT_ATOMS: atom_id res chain seq x y z
N MET A 1 -18.80 27.70 9.67
CA MET A 1 -17.95 26.69 10.31
C MET A 1 -18.03 25.33 9.62
N SER A 2 -19.22 24.82 9.39
CA SER A 2 -19.39 23.54 8.70
C SER A 2 -18.83 23.52 7.28
N LEU A 3 -18.87 24.63 6.56
CA LEU A 3 -18.31 24.75 5.22
C LEU A 3 -16.80 24.61 5.20
N ALA A 4 -16.11 25.21 6.18
CA ALA A 4 -14.65 25.08 6.29
C ALA A 4 -14.23 23.63 6.59
N THR A 5 -14.98 22.95 7.45
CA THR A 5 -14.71 21.55 7.80
C THR A 5 -14.96 20.64 6.58
N GLY A 6 -16.06 20.86 5.85
CA GLY A 6 -16.36 20.09 4.64
C GLY A 6 -15.30 20.25 3.56
N ASN A 7 -14.83 21.48 3.35
CA ASN A 7 -13.78 21.75 2.38
C ASN A 7 -12.45 21.11 2.78
N SER A 8 -12.13 21.11 4.06
CA SER A 8 -10.93 20.45 4.59
C SER A 8 -10.98 18.95 4.35
N GLU A 9 -12.13 18.33 4.61
CA GLU A 9 -12.29 16.88 4.38
C GLU A 9 -12.23 16.53 2.88
N ARG A 10 -12.84 17.36 2.02
CA ARG A 10 -12.75 17.18 0.56
C ARG A 10 -11.32 17.30 0.08
N ALA A 11 -10.57 18.25 0.61
CA ALA A 11 -9.15 18.41 0.28
C ALA A 11 -8.36 17.18 0.69
N LYS A 12 -8.68 16.56 1.81
CA LYS A 12 -8.05 15.32 2.27
C LYS A 12 -8.31 14.16 1.29
N PHE A 13 -9.53 14.04 0.77
CA PHE A 13 -9.82 13.02 -0.26
C PHE A 13 -9.00 13.23 -1.52
N GLY A 14 -8.89 14.46 -2.00
CA GLY A 14 -8.05 14.78 -3.15
C GLY A 14 -6.60 14.44 -2.90
N TYR A 15 -6.11 14.74 -1.72
CA TYR A 15 -4.74 14.44 -1.33
C TYR A 15 -4.49 12.94 -1.26
N LEU A 16 -5.44 12.17 -0.72
CA LEU A 16 -5.36 10.70 -0.70
C LEU A 16 -5.28 10.13 -2.11
N MET A 17 -6.04 10.69 -3.05
CA MET A 17 -5.99 10.24 -4.44
C MET A 17 -4.62 10.48 -5.06
N GLU A 18 -4.03 11.65 -4.82
CA GLU A 18 -2.68 11.95 -5.28
C GLU A 18 -1.65 10.98 -4.69
N LEU A 19 -1.75 10.73 -3.39
CA LEU A 19 -0.85 9.79 -2.71
C LEU A 19 -1.01 8.37 -3.23
N ALA A 20 -2.22 7.96 -3.56
CA ALA A 20 -2.47 6.64 -4.15
C ALA A 20 -1.78 6.50 -5.51
N GLN A 21 -1.83 7.54 -6.33
CA GLN A 21 -1.13 7.55 -7.62
C GLN A 21 0.40 7.54 -7.43
N GLU A 22 0.92 8.33 -6.50
CA GLU A 22 2.33 8.35 -6.18
C GLU A 22 2.81 7.00 -5.66
N GLN A 23 1.96 6.29 -4.92
CA GLN A 23 2.24 4.96 -4.40
C GLN A 23 2.47 3.97 -5.55
N ILE A 24 1.63 4.01 -6.56
CA ILE A 24 1.78 3.17 -7.75
C ILE A 24 3.10 3.50 -8.45
N THR A 25 3.37 4.77 -8.66
CA THR A 25 4.62 5.21 -9.30
C THR A 25 5.84 4.75 -8.53
N ALA A 26 5.81 4.87 -7.19
CA ALA A 26 6.92 4.42 -6.35
C ALA A 26 7.17 2.91 -6.52
N LEU A 27 6.11 2.12 -6.59
CA LEU A 27 6.24 0.67 -6.81
C LEU A 27 6.76 0.36 -8.20
N GLU A 28 6.30 1.07 -9.23
CA GLU A 28 6.76 0.88 -10.60
C GLU A 28 8.24 1.20 -10.76
N THR A 29 8.73 2.18 -10.03
CA THR A 29 10.13 2.60 -10.07
C THR A 29 11.01 1.92 -9.03
N ASP A 30 10.44 0.99 -8.26
CA ASP A 30 11.13 0.27 -7.18
C ASP A 30 11.66 1.18 -6.08
N ASP A 31 11.02 2.32 -5.86
CA ASP A 31 11.37 3.26 -4.81
C ASP A 31 10.62 2.90 -3.52
N LEU A 32 11.17 1.95 -2.78
CA LEU A 32 10.53 1.45 -1.56
C LEU A 32 10.56 2.46 -0.42
N ILE A 33 11.55 3.35 -0.41
CA ILE A 33 11.61 4.41 0.61
C ILE A 33 10.46 5.39 0.39
N ALA A 34 10.24 5.81 -0.85
CA ALA A 34 9.10 6.66 -1.19
C ALA A 34 7.77 5.96 -0.90
N PHE A 35 7.66 4.68 -1.23
CA PHE A 35 6.46 3.88 -0.96
C PHE A 35 6.10 3.88 0.52
N ASP A 36 7.09 3.62 1.38
CA ASP A 36 6.88 3.62 2.83
C ASP A 36 6.47 4.99 3.36
N ARG A 37 7.11 6.04 2.87
CA ARG A 37 6.76 7.41 3.25
C ARG A 37 5.32 7.75 2.84
N ILE A 38 4.91 7.34 1.66
CA ILE A 38 3.55 7.59 1.16
C ILE A 38 2.52 6.84 1.99
N LEU A 39 2.80 5.59 2.37
CA LEU A 39 1.92 4.84 3.27
C LEU A 39 1.73 5.57 4.61
N GLY A 40 2.80 6.09 5.17
CA GLY A 40 2.73 6.86 6.41
C GLY A 40 1.90 8.13 6.27
N ALA A 41 2.06 8.85 5.16
CA ALA A 41 1.28 10.05 4.87
C ALA A 41 -0.20 9.74 4.70
N LYS A 42 -0.55 8.68 3.98
CA LYS A 42 -1.93 8.24 3.81
C LYS A 42 -2.56 7.88 5.16
N ARG A 43 -1.82 7.15 5.97
CA ARG A 43 -2.28 6.76 7.30
C ARG A 43 -2.60 7.98 8.15
N ALA A 44 -1.71 8.97 8.19
CA ALA A 44 -1.91 10.18 8.96
C ALA A 44 -3.17 10.93 8.51
N ILE A 45 -3.41 11.01 7.21
CA ILE A 45 -4.59 11.69 6.68
C ILE A 45 -5.86 10.94 7.07
N ILE A 46 -5.89 9.61 6.89
CA ILE A 46 -7.05 8.80 7.20
C ILE A 46 -7.39 8.88 8.69
N GLU A 47 -6.39 8.84 9.56
CA GLU A 47 -6.57 8.95 11.01
C GLU A 47 -7.11 10.32 11.42
N SER A 48 -6.84 11.36 10.62
CA SER A 48 -7.32 12.72 10.89
C SER A 48 -8.73 12.98 10.36
N MET A 49 -9.31 12.06 9.58
CA MET A 49 -10.62 12.25 8.99
C MET A 49 -11.73 11.91 9.97
N HIS A 50 -12.77 12.75 9.98
CA HIS A 50 -13.93 12.61 10.84
C HIS A 50 -15.21 12.72 10.01
N ASP A 51 -16.26 12.04 10.45
CA ASP A 51 -17.60 12.13 9.83
C ASP A 51 -17.62 11.85 8.31
N THR A 52 -16.81 10.91 7.89
CA THR A 52 -16.70 10.54 6.49
C THR A 52 -18.04 10.12 5.91
N ARG A 53 -18.83 9.36 6.66
CA ARG A 53 -20.15 8.93 6.23
C ARG A 53 -21.10 10.11 5.98
N SER A 54 -21.11 11.06 6.90
CA SER A 54 -21.96 12.27 6.77
C SER A 54 -21.54 13.07 5.56
N LEU A 55 -20.26 13.19 5.32
CA LEU A 55 -19.74 13.93 4.17
C LEU A 55 -20.09 13.24 2.86
N LEU A 56 -19.97 11.92 2.78
CA LEU A 56 -20.34 11.16 1.60
C LEU A 56 -21.84 11.23 1.31
N ALA A 57 -22.66 11.21 2.35
CA ALA A 57 -24.10 11.36 2.20
C ALA A 57 -24.47 12.74 1.70
N ALA A 58 -23.76 13.78 2.14
CA ALA A 58 -24.01 15.16 1.73
C ALA A 58 -23.49 15.47 0.33
N ASP A 59 -22.45 14.77 -0.12
CA ASP A 59 -21.81 15.02 -1.41
C ASP A 59 -21.56 13.72 -2.15
N PRO A 60 -22.51 13.27 -2.99
CA PRO A 60 -22.38 12.01 -3.72
C PRO A 60 -21.18 11.97 -4.68
N THR A 61 -20.64 13.12 -5.09
CA THR A 61 -19.48 13.14 -5.99
C THR A 61 -18.25 12.56 -5.33
N LEU A 62 -18.17 12.59 -4.00
CA LEU A 62 -17.07 12.01 -3.25
C LEU A 62 -17.05 10.48 -3.32
N GLU A 63 -18.18 9.84 -3.56
CA GLU A 63 -18.21 8.39 -3.73
C GLU A 63 -17.33 7.93 -4.89
N GLY A 64 -17.36 8.68 -6.00
CA GLY A 64 -16.49 8.41 -7.14
C GLY A 64 -15.00 8.56 -6.79
N VAL A 65 -14.67 9.58 -6.01
CA VAL A 65 -13.30 9.81 -5.56
C VAL A 65 -12.83 8.66 -4.66
N VAL A 66 -13.67 8.25 -3.71
CA VAL A 66 -13.36 7.14 -2.82
C VAL A 66 -13.16 5.84 -3.60
N ALA A 67 -14.04 5.56 -4.55
CA ALA A 67 -13.90 4.38 -5.41
C ALA A 67 -12.58 4.39 -6.17
N HIS A 68 -12.19 5.55 -6.67
CA HIS A 68 -10.93 5.72 -7.39
C HIS A 68 -9.71 5.48 -6.50
N ILE A 69 -9.76 5.99 -5.27
CA ILE A 69 -8.72 5.74 -4.28
C ILE A 69 -8.62 4.24 -3.96
N GLN A 70 -9.75 3.59 -3.76
CA GLN A 70 -9.77 2.15 -3.49
C GLN A 70 -9.22 1.33 -4.64
N ASP A 71 -9.55 1.68 -5.87
CA ASP A 71 -9.04 1.01 -7.06
C ASP A 71 -7.52 1.19 -7.18
N ALA A 72 -7.03 2.40 -6.91
CA ALA A 72 -5.60 2.68 -6.92
C ALA A 72 -4.87 1.89 -5.82
N ASP A 73 -5.46 1.80 -4.63
CA ASP A 73 -4.90 1.01 -3.54
C ASP A 73 -4.84 -0.48 -3.89
N LYS A 74 -5.88 -1.01 -4.52
CA LYS A 74 -5.89 -2.41 -4.98
C LYS A 74 -4.80 -2.66 -6.02
N MET A 75 -4.63 -1.74 -6.94
CA MET A 75 -3.57 -1.84 -7.94
C MET A 75 -2.19 -1.82 -7.29
N ALA A 76 -1.98 -0.93 -6.33
CA ALA A 76 -0.72 -0.87 -5.58
C ALA A 76 -0.45 -2.18 -4.84
N GLN A 77 -1.47 -2.77 -4.22
CA GLN A 77 -1.33 -4.07 -3.57
C GLN A 77 -0.93 -5.17 -4.55
N LYS A 78 -1.57 -5.22 -5.71
CA LYS A 78 -1.24 -6.20 -6.74
C LYS A 78 0.21 -6.07 -7.21
N LEU A 79 0.65 -4.84 -7.43
CA LEU A 79 2.03 -4.57 -7.83
C LEU A 79 3.01 -5.00 -6.74
N LEU A 80 2.70 -4.69 -5.49
CA LEU A 80 3.53 -5.07 -4.36
C LEU A 80 3.66 -6.59 -4.26
N TYR A 81 2.54 -7.32 -4.35
CA TYR A 81 2.56 -8.78 -4.30
C TYR A 81 3.35 -9.39 -5.45
N ARG A 82 3.23 -8.84 -6.64
CA ARG A 82 4.01 -9.31 -7.80
C ARG A 82 5.51 -9.15 -7.57
N LYS A 83 5.91 -7.98 -7.06
CA LYS A 83 7.32 -7.69 -6.83
C LYS A 83 7.90 -8.56 -5.72
N VAL A 84 7.17 -8.71 -4.63
CA VAL A 84 7.60 -9.60 -3.54
C VAL A 84 7.65 -11.05 -4.01
N GLY A 85 6.66 -11.49 -4.78
CA GLY A 85 6.64 -12.83 -5.34
C GLY A 85 7.84 -13.11 -6.24
N ARG A 86 8.23 -12.12 -7.04
CA ARG A 86 9.42 -12.22 -7.89
C ARG A 86 10.70 -12.36 -7.05
N ILE A 87 10.83 -11.52 -6.03
CA ILE A 87 11.98 -11.58 -5.12
C ILE A 87 12.06 -12.95 -4.44
N MET A 88 10.94 -13.46 -3.98
CA MET A 88 10.88 -14.78 -3.35
C MET A 88 11.31 -15.89 -4.30
N ARG A 89 10.86 -15.84 -5.55
CA ARG A 89 11.27 -16.82 -6.56
C ARG A 89 12.77 -16.75 -6.87
N GLU A 90 13.31 -15.54 -6.94
CA GLU A 90 14.74 -15.33 -7.14
C GLU A 90 15.55 -15.89 -5.97
N MET A 91 15.09 -15.67 -4.75
CA MET A 91 15.72 -16.23 -3.57
C MET A 91 15.68 -17.74 -3.55
N ASP A 92 14.55 -18.34 -3.91
CA ASP A 92 14.43 -19.79 -4.01
C ASP A 92 15.39 -20.37 -5.07
N SER A 93 15.50 -19.70 -6.20
CA SER A 93 16.43 -20.10 -7.26
C SER A 93 17.87 -20.05 -6.78
N LEU A 94 18.27 -18.98 -6.06
CA LEU A 94 19.59 -18.86 -5.50
C LEU A 94 19.88 -19.94 -4.46
N ASN A 95 18.91 -20.24 -3.61
CA ASN A 95 19.04 -21.28 -2.62
C ASN A 95 19.23 -22.67 -3.26
N ARG A 96 18.50 -22.96 -4.34
CA ARG A 96 18.68 -24.20 -5.08
C ARG A 96 20.06 -24.29 -5.71
N GLN A 97 20.57 -23.19 -6.26
CA GLN A 97 21.91 -23.12 -6.80
C GLN A 97 22.96 -23.41 -5.72
N LYS A 98 22.79 -22.83 -4.54
CA LYS A 98 23.70 -23.09 -3.40
C LYS A 98 23.67 -24.54 -3.00
N LYS A 99 22.51 -25.19 -2.95
CA LYS A 99 22.38 -26.59 -2.63
C LYS A 99 23.02 -27.46 -3.71
N ALA A 100 22.84 -27.12 -4.97
CA ALA A 100 23.43 -27.85 -6.09
C ALA A 100 24.95 -27.82 -6.05
N HIS A 101 25.55 -26.75 -5.56
CA HIS A 101 27.00 -26.64 -5.37
C HIS A 101 27.49 -27.32 -4.11
N GLY A 102 26.59 -27.89 -3.31
CA GLY A 102 26.96 -28.68 -2.12
C GLY A 102 27.58 -27.90 -0.99
N ALA A 103 27.55 -26.58 -1.06
CA ALA A 103 28.37 -25.77 -0.20
C ALA A 103 27.69 -25.42 1.14
N TYR A 104 26.36 -25.46 1.27
CA TYR A 104 25.74 -24.85 2.43
C TYR A 104 24.36 -25.40 2.77
N GLY A 105 24.28 -26.57 3.34
CA GLY A 105 23.01 -27.16 3.76
C GLY A 105 22.40 -26.55 5.02
N ALA A 106 23.12 -25.69 5.73
CA ALA A 106 22.68 -25.22 7.05
C ALA A 106 22.04 -23.85 7.07
N ASP A 107 22.10 -23.10 5.99
CA ASP A 107 21.58 -21.74 5.98
C ASP A 107 20.06 -21.72 5.81
N ARG A 108 19.41 -20.94 6.67
CA ARG A 108 17.97 -20.77 6.61
C ARG A 108 17.57 -19.95 5.40
N PRO A 109 16.47 -20.33 4.71
CA PRO A 109 15.98 -19.53 3.60
C PRO A 109 15.54 -18.14 4.08
N PRO A 110 16.06 -17.05 3.49
CA PRO A 110 15.60 -15.71 3.83
C PRO A 110 14.12 -15.48 3.55
N ALA A 111 13.50 -16.30 2.72
CA ALA A 111 12.09 -16.22 2.35
C ALA A 111 11.14 -16.23 3.54
N LYS A 112 11.48 -16.90 4.64
CA LYS A 112 10.64 -16.91 5.84
C LYS A 112 10.47 -15.54 6.47
N ARG A 113 11.49 -14.69 6.40
CA ARG A 113 11.42 -13.33 6.93
C ARG A 113 10.52 -12.44 6.08
N ILE A 114 10.57 -12.63 4.79
CA ILE A 114 9.75 -11.87 3.84
C ILE A 114 8.27 -12.24 3.99
N ILE A 115 7.97 -13.52 4.15
CA ILE A 115 6.60 -14.00 4.35
C ILE A 115 5.99 -13.43 5.63
N GLY A 116 6.77 -13.33 6.70
CA GLY A 116 6.30 -12.75 7.95
C GLY A 116 6.00 -11.27 7.87
N PHE A 117 6.54 -10.56 6.89
CA PHE A 117 6.32 -9.14 6.70
C PHE A 117 5.04 -8.83 5.91
N LEU A 118 4.62 -9.70 5.00
CA LEU A 118 3.53 -9.46 4.06
C LEU A 118 2.12 -9.28 4.65
N PRO A 119 1.69 -10.05 5.66
CA PRO A 119 0.28 -10.05 6.07
C PRO A 119 -0.23 -8.74 6.65
N ASP A 120 0.63 -7.89 7.17
CA ASP A 120 0.18 -6.71 7.91
C ASP A 120 -0.21 -5.54 7.02
N THR A 121 0.30 -5.48 5.81
CA THR A 121 0.10 -4.34 4.91
C THR A 121 -1.31 -4.26 4.31
N PRO A 122 -1.88 -5.35 3.76
CA PRO A 122 -3.24 -5.29 3.19
C PRO A 122 -4.33 -5.06 4.22
N SER A 123 -4.22 -5.67 5.39
CA SER A 123 -5.20 -5.49 6.47
C SER A 123 -5.33 -4.04 6.88
N TYR A 124 -4.22 -3.33 6.89
CA TYR A 124 -4.19 -1.93 7.23
C TYR A 124 -4.96 -1.08 6.21
N LEU A 125 -4.76 -1.33 4.92
CA LEU A 125 -5.44 -0.58 3.87
C LEU A 125 -6.94 -0.83 3.87
N ASP A 126 -7.36 -2.06 4.11
CA ASP A 126 -8.78 -2.42 4.18
C ASP A 126 -9.47 -1.76 5.39
N ALA A 127 -8.81 -1.74 6.53
CA ALA A 127 -9.36 -1.14 7.74
C ALA A 127 -9.45 0.38 7.65
N ALA A 128 -8.57 1.01 6.87
CA ALA A 128 -8.52 2.45 6.74
C ALA A 128 -9.59 3.02 5.80
N LEU A 129 -10.10 2.24 4.88
CA LEU A 129 -11.09 2.65 3.90
C LEU A 129 -12.41 1.93 4.07
#